data_844dee9c11410c6c7f31f58b45dba450
#
_entry.id   844dee9c11410c6c7f31f58b45dba450
#
_cell.length_a   1.000
_cell.length_b   1.000
_cell.length_c   1.000
_cell.angle_alpha   90.00
_cell.angle_beta   90.00
_cell.angle_gamma   90.00
#
_symmetry.space_group_name_H-M   'P 1'
#
loop_
_entity.id
_entity.type
_entity.pdbx_description
1 polymer ?
#
loop_
_entity_poly.entity_id
_entity_poly.type
_entity_poly.pdbx_seq_one_letter_code
_entity_poly.pdbx_strand_id
1 'polypeptide(L)'
;MLRVRGLSFSYPNGKLALVDFGLAVEAGELVVVLGGNGSGKTTLLRCITRTLRPNAGEIWLADTNLCSLEGEKLRRARLELAMISQHASLVRRSTVLTNVATGALGRHFGWRTALGGLPASELKAARGYLTDVGLTDLAEQRASMLSGGEAQRVAIARALAQRPRVLLADEPVASLDPEACQEIMRLLQRLARSEHLAVLCVLHQVELAYTYADRVIGIRDGRIAFDLPRGQVSREAVRRLYVGEAA
;
A
#
# COMPACT_ATOMS: atom_id res chain seq x y z
N MET A 1 -12.77 -3.45 -7.61
CA MET A 1 -11.86 -2.36 -7.99
C MET A 1 -10.49 -2.88 -8.43
N LEU A 2 -9.71 -3.55 -7.56
CA LEU A 2 -8.49 -4.29 -7.90
C LEU A 2 -8.83 -5.79 -7.97
N ARG A 3 -8.43 -6.49 -9.05
CA ARG A 3 -8.58 -7.94 -9.18
C ARG A 3 -7.30 -8.56 -9.68
N VAL A 4 -6.91 -9.64 -9.06
CA VAL A 4 -5.76 -10.46 -9.42
C VAL A 4 -6.27 -11.87 -9.73
N ARG A 5 -5.86 -12.47 -10.85
CA ARG A 5 -6.31 -13.79 -11.28
C ARG A 5 -5.15 -14.64 -11.74
N GLY A 6 -5.00 -15.82 -11.17
CA GLY A 6 -4.02 -16.81 -11.59
C GLY A 6 -2.56 -16.33 -11.54
N LEU A 7 -2.26 -15.36 -10.65
CA LEU A 7 -0.96 -14.70 -10.62
C LEU A 7 0.12 -15.67 -10.16
N SER A 8 1.14 -15.84 -10.98
CA SER A 8 2.31 -16.66 -10.65
C SER A 8 3.59 -15.89 -10.88
N PHE A 9 4.54 -16.03 -9.96
CA PHE A 9 5.84 -15.38 -10.05
C PHE A 9 6.93 -16.24 -9.43
N SER A 10 8.03 -16.39 -10.16
CA SER A 10 9.29 -17.00 -9.71
C SER A 10 10.45 -16.03 -9.88
N TYR A 11 11.36 -16.01 -8.92
CA TYR A 11 12.61 -15.28 -9.03
C TYR A 11 13.59 -15.97 -9.98
N PRO A 12 14.59 -15.24 -10.51
CA PRO A 12 15.59 -15.84 -11.44
C PRO A 12 16.36 -17.03 -10.86
N ASN A 13 16.45 -17.14 -9.53
CA ASN A 13 17.06 -18.27 -8.84
C ASN A 13 16.13 -19.51 -8.74
N GLY A 14 14.99 -19.51 -9.42
CA GLY A 14 14.01 -20.58 -9.42
C GLY A 14 13.06 -20.61 -8.22
N LYS A 15 13.22 -19.71 -7.23
CA LYS A 15 12.32 -19.66 -6.06
C LYS A 15 10.92 -19.21 -6.50
N LEU A 16 9.93 -20.09 -6.33
CA LEU A 16 8.52 -19.76 -6.50
C LEU A 16 8.07 -18.85 -5.34
N ALA A 17 7.51 -17.71 -5.67
CA ALA A 17 7.04 -16.73 -4.68
C ALA A 17 5.53 -16.55 -4.69
N LEU A 18 4.88 -16.75 -5.83
CA LEU A 18 3.42 -16.77 -5.97
C LEU A 18 3.03 -17.88 -6.93
N VAL A 19 1.96 -18.61 -6.60
CA VAL A 19 1.50 -19.74 -7.38
C VAL A 19 -0.02 -19.71 -7.49
N ASP A 20 -0.53 -19.44 -8.68
CA ASP A 20 -1.96 -19.39 -9.00
C ASP A 20 -2.76 -18.51 -8.00
N PHE A 21 -2.22 -17.32 -7.72
CA PHE A 21 -2.73 -16.43 -6.69
C PHE A 21 -3.87 -15.58 -7.24
N GLY A 22 -5.01 -15.51 -6.53
CA GLY A 22 -6.15 -14.70 -6.93
C GLY A 22 -6.75 -13.93 -5.76
N LEU A 23 -7.03 -12.64 -5.93
CA LEU A 23 -7.75 -11.82 -4.96
C LEU A 23 -8.58 -10.74 -5.66
N ALA A 24 -9.54 -10.19 -4.95
CA ALA A 24 -10.19 -8.94 -5.32
C ALA A 24 -10.18 -8.00 -4.10
N VAL A 25 -10.12 -6.69 -4.33
CA VAL A 25 -10.31 -5.65 -3.32
C VAL A 25 -11.28 -4.63 -3.90
N GLU A 26 -12.38 -4.43 -3.23
CA GLU A 26 -13.40 -3.50 -3.70
C GLU A 26 -13.19 -2.08 -3.15
N ALA A 27 -13.82 -1.10 -3.76
CA ALA A 27 -13.79 0.28 -3.28
C ALA A 27 -14.43 0.38 -1.90
N GLY A 28 -13.78 1.08 -0.97
CA GLY A 28 -14.25 1.22 0.40
C GLY A 28 -13.82 0.07 1.33
N GLU A 29 -13.10 -0.94 0.81
CA GLU A 29 -12.68 -2.12 1.55
C GLU A 29 -11.22 -2.02 2.02
N LEU A 30 -10.96 -2.36 3.28
CA LEU A 30 -9.64 -2.61 3.85
C LEU A 30 -9.40 -4.12 3.95
N VAL A 31 -8.64 -4.66 3.02
CA VAL A 31 -8.19 -6.06 3.04
C VAL A 31 -6.81 -6.16 3.66
N VAL A 32 -6.65 -7.02 4.65
CA VAL A 32 -5.36 -7.29 5.27
C VAL A 32 -4.82 -8.65 4.82
N VAL A 33 -3.54 -8.66 4.45
CA VAL A 33 -2.81 -9.87 4.07
C VAL A 33 -1.88 -10.28 5.20
N LEU A 34 -2.07 -11.49 5.72
CA LEU A 34 -1.25 -12.12 6.75
C LEU A 34 -0.44 -13.28 6.17
N GLY A 35 0.69 -13.58 6.77
CA GLY A 35 1.53 -14.73 6.42
C GLY A 35 2.93 -14.59 6.93
N GLY A 36 3.65 -15.69 7.01
CA GLY A 36 5.01 -15.76 7.48
C GLY A 36 6.02 -15.03 6.58
N ASN A 37 7.28 -14.97 7.06
CA ASN A 37 8.38 -14.45 6.27
C ASN A 37 8.59 -15.29 5.00
N GLY A 38 8.80 -14.62 3.87
CA GLY A 38 8.98 -15.31 2.59
C GLY A 38 7.71 -15.93 1.99
N SER A 39 6.52 -15.75 2.58
CA SER A 39 5.25 -16.28 2.05
C SER A 39 4.80 -15.66 0.73
N GLY A 40 5.41 -14.55 0.28
CA GLY A 40 5.10 -13.90 -0.99
C GLY A 40 4.39 -12.54 -0.89
N LYS A 41 4.11 -12.02 0.32
CA LYS A 41 3.36 -10.76 0.55
C LYS A 41 3.93 -9.55 -0.20
N THR A 42 5.19 -9.21 0.03
CA THR A 42 5.86 -8.09 -0.66
C THR A 42 5.97 -8.35 -2.16
N THR A 43 6.19 -9.62 -2.57
CA THR A 43 6.22 -10.01 -3.99
C THR A 43 4.85 -9.75 -4.65
N LEU A 44 3.75 -10.05 -3.96
CA LEU A 44 2.40 -9.74 -4.43
C LEU A 44 2.22 -8.24 -4.71
N LEU A 45 2.57 -7.37 -3.76
CA LEU A 45 2.47 -5.93 -3.95
C LEU A 45 3.36 -5.42 -5.09
N ARG A 46 4.57 -5.98 -5.24
CA ARG A 46 5.48 -5.64 -6.34
C ARG A 46 4.97 -6.12 -7.70
N CYS A 47 4.29 -7.25 -7.77
CA CYS A 47 3.61 -7.72 -8.98
C CYS A 47 2.41 -6.82 -9.30
N ILE A 48 1.58 -6.45 -8.32
CA ILE A 48 0.42 -5.57 -8.52
C ILE A 48 0.88 -4.21 -9.07
N THR A 49 1.95 -3.63 -8.52
CA THR A 49 2.53 -2.37 -9.04
C THR A 49 3.29 -2.57 -10.35
N ARG A 50 3.42 -3.80 -10.86
CA ARG A 50 4.22 -4.14 -12.03
C ARG A 50 5.70 -3.73 -11.91
N THR A 51 6.19 -3.57 -10.69
CA THR A 51 7.64 -3.45 -10.39
C THR A 51 8.34 -4.77 -10.66
N LEU A 52 7.65 -5.89 -10.37
CA LEU A 52 8.00 -7.22 -10.86
C LEU A 52 7.00 -7.63 -11.94
N ARG A 53 7.50 -8.18 -13.05
CA ARG A 53 6.65 -8.71 -14.12
C ARG A 53 6.26 -10.15 -13.76
N PRO A 54 4.96 -10.47 -13.54
CA PRO A 54 4.54 -11.84 -13.26
C PRO A 54 4.83 -12.76 -14.46
N ASN A 55 5.06 -14.04 -14.17
CA ASN A 55 5.26 -15.06 -15.20
C ASN A 55 3.93 -15.47 -15.86
N ALA A 56 2.84 -15.45 -15.08
CA ALA A 56 1.48 -15.76 -15.55
C ALA A 56 0.44 -15.01 -14.72
N GLY A 57 -0.79 -14.96 -15.25
CA GLY A 57 -1.93 -14.34 -14.60
C GLY A 57 -2.18 -12.91 -15.04
N GLU A 58 -3.22 -12.33 -14.44
CA GLU A 58 -3.74 -11.02 -14.80
C GLU A 58 -3.90 -10.13 -13.56
N ILE A 59 -3.69 -8.83 -13.73
CA ILE A 59 -3.88 -7.81 -12.70
C ILE A 59 -4.78 -6.74 -13.32
N TRP A 60 -6.00 -6.66 -12.83
CA TRP A 60 -7.01 -5.72 -13.30
C TRP A 60 -7.19 -4.57 -12.33
N LEU A 61 -7.10 -3.36 -12.84
CA LEU A 61 -7.47 -2.14 -12.16
C LEU A 61 -8.70 -1.57 -12.86
N ALA A 62 -9.86 -1.68 -12.23
CA ALA A 62 -11.16 -1.54 -12.87
C ALA A 62 -11.22 -2.42 -14.15
N ASP A 63 -11.31 -1.80 -15.34
CA ASP A 63 -11.41 -2.49 -16.62
C ASP A 63 -10.07 -2.57 -17.38
N THR A 64 -8.96 -2.20 -16.72
CA THR A 64 -7.64 -2.16 -17.34
C THR A 64 -6.77 -3.31 -16.83
N ASN A 65 -6.35 -4.22 -17.72
CA ASN A 65 -5.37 -5.26 -17.37
C ASN A 65 -3.95 -4.70 -17.42
N LEU A 66 -3.33 -4.53 -16.27
CA LEU A 66 -1.97 -3.99 -16.16
C LEU A 66 -0.91 -4.92 -16.78
N CYS A 67 -1.17 -6.21 -16.89
CA CYS A 67 -0.21 -7.17 -17.46
C CYS A 67 -0.04 -7.00 -18.97
N SER A 68 -1.02 -6.43 -19.66
CA SER A 68 -0.99 -6.15 -21.09
C SER A 68 -0.35 -4.80 -21.44
N LEU A 69 -0.04 -3.96 -20.44
CA LEU A 69 0.46 -2.61 -20.66
C LEU A 69 1.98 -2.54 -20.52
N GLU A 70 2.58 -1.63 -21.32
CA GLU A 70 4.00 -1.29 -21.25
C GLU A 70 4.22 0.24 -21.46
N GLY A 71 5.43 0.71 -21.18
CA GLY A 71 5.84 2.09 -21.41
C GLY A 71 4.91 3.12 -20.75
N GLU A 72 4.52 4.12 -21.54
CA GLU A 72 3.71 5.24 -21.07
C GLU A 72 2.29 4.83 -20.63
N LYS A 73 1.70 3.82 -21.28
CA LYS A 73 0.38 3.30 -20.88
C LYS A 73 0.42 2.68 -19.48
N LEU A 74 1.45 1.88 -19.19
CA LEU A 74 1.66 1.31 -17.85
C LEU A 74 1.99 2.41 -16.84
N ARG A 75 2.82 3.39 -17.19
CA ARG A 75 3.12 4.53 -16.32
C ARG A 75 1.85 5.27 -15.89
N ARG A 76 0.95 5.55 -16.85
CA ARG A 76 -0.34 6.22 -16.56
C ARG A 76 -1.24 5.38 -15.68
N ALA A 77 -1.38 4.08 -15.97
CA ALA A 77 -2.19 3.19 -15.14
C ALA A 77 -1.68 3.09 -13.70
N ARG A 78 -0.35 3.12 -13.50
CA ARG A 78 0.26 3.15 -12.16
C ARG A 78 -0.07 4.40 -11.34
N LEU A 79 -0.51 5.50 -11.95
CA LEU A 79 -0.95 6.67 -11.20
C LEU A 79 -2.19 6.41 -10.36
N GLU A 80 -2.97 5.39 -10.70
CA GLU A 80 -4.13 4.97 -9.91
C GLU A 80 -3.78 4.02 -8.75
N LEU A 81 -2.50 3.61 -8.64
CA LEU A 81 -1.97 2.76 -7.58
C LEU A 81 -0.97 3.54 -6.75
N ALA A 82 -1.26 3.82 -5.49
CA ALA A 82 -0.26 4.34 -4.56
C ALA A 82 0.27 3.24 -3.66
N MET A 83 1.55 3.33 -3.29
CA MET A 83 2.19 2.37 -2.39
C MET A 83 2.84 3.08 -1.22
N ILE A 84 2.53 2.60 -0.03
CA ILE A 84 3.18 2.97 1.23
C ILE A 84 4.10 1.82 1.60
N SER A 85 5.39 2.10 1.77
CA SER A 85 6.38 1.12 2.20
C SER A 85 6.54 1.14 3.72
N GLN A 86 7.16 0.10 4.26
CA GLN A 86 7.49 -0.06 5.67
C GLN A 86 8.22 1.16 6.25
N HIS A 87 9.13 1.76 5.47
CA HIS A 87 9.78 3.01 5.82
C HIS A 87 9.13 4.15 5.02
N ALA A 88 8.81 5.26 5.66
CA ALA A 88 8.16 6.42 5.04
C ALA A 88 8.90 7.01 3.83
N SER A 89 10.24 6.76 3.74
CA SER A 89 11.10 7.19 2.62
C SER A 89 10.89 8.66 2.23
N LEU A 90 10.92 9.53 3.25
CA LEU A 90 10.76 10.98 3.07
C LEU A 90 12.10 11.64 2.70
N VAL A 91 12.03 12.73 1.95
CA VAL A 91 13.16 13.62 1.71
C VAL A 91 13.42 14.43 2.98
N ARG A 92 14.34 13.98 3.83
CA ARG A 92 14.55 14.48 5.20
C ARG A 92 14.85 15.98 5.29
N ARG A 93 15.54 16.55 4.27
CA ARG A 93 15.91 17.98 4.22
C ARG A 93 14.76 18.89 3.76
N SER A 94 13.74 18.34 3.14
CA SER A 94 12.56 19.06 2.67
C SER A 94 11.50 19.21 3.77
N THR A 95 10.60 20.18 3.58
CA THR A 95 9.44 20.34 4.47
C THR A 95 8.46 19.17 4.31
N VAL A 96 7.60 18.99 5.31
CA VAL A 96 6.48 18.05 5.30
C VAL A 96 5.57 18.32 4.09
N LEU A 97 5.19 19.57 3.89
CA LEU A 97 4.36 20.00 2.76
C LEU A 97 4.99 19.62 1.41
N THR A 98 6.29 19.87 1.24
CA THR A 98 7.01 19.51 0.02
C THR A 98 6.99 17.99 -0.20
N ASN A 99 7.22 17.20 0.87
CA ASN A 99 7.16 15.75 0.77
C ASN A 99 5.78 15.26 0.30
N VAL A 100 4.68 15.80 0.85
CA VAL A 100 3.33 15.44 0.41
C VAL A 100 3.10 15.84 -1.04
N ALA A 101 3.46 17.07 -1.41
CA ALA A 101 3.26 17.59 -2.77
C ALA A 101 3.98 16.75 -3.84
N THR A 102 5.12 16.10 -3.52
CA THR A 102 5.81 15.19 -4.47
C THR A 102 4.94 14.03 -4.94
N GLY A 103 3.91 13.62 -4.18
CA GLY A 103 2.94 12.62 -4.62
C GLY A 103 2.21 13.00 -5.91
N ALA A 104 2.07 14.30 -6.19
CA ALA A 104 1.43 14.79 -7.41
C ALA A 104 2.35 14.76 -8.65
N LEU A 105 3.68 14.56 -8.50
CA LEU A 105 4.64 14.66 -9.59
C LEU A 105 4.31 13.75 -10.78
N GLY A 106 3.84 12.54 -10.52
CA GLY A 106 3.49 11.59 -11.58
C GLY A 106 2.37 12.06 -12.51
N ARG A 107 1.49 12.97 -12.05
CA ARG A 107 0.39 13.55 -12.83
C ARG A 107 0.79 14.78 -13.65
N HIS A 108 1.91 15.40 -13.30
CA HIS A 108 2.44 16.61 -13.94
C HIS A 108 3.73 16.26 -14.67
N PHE A 109 3.62 16.03 -15.98
CA PHE A 109 4.78 15.74 -16.82
C PHE A 109 5.21 16.99 -17.58
N GLY A 110 6.48 17.40 -17.44
CA GLY A 110 7.00 18.54 -18.18
C GLY A 110 8.29 19.11 -17.60
N TRP A 111 8.95 19.99 -18.33
CA TRP A 111 10.21 20.63 -17.93
C TRP A 111 10.10 21.44 -16.61
N ARG A 112 8.93 22.06 -16.36
CA ARG A 112 8.66 22.79 -15.11
C ARG A 112 8.70 21.88 -13.90
N THR A 113 8.12 20.68 -14.02
CA THR A 113 8.12 19.66 -12.96
C THR A 113 9.52 19.08 -12.74
N ALA A 114 10.30 18.92 -13.82
CA ALA A 114 11.69 18.47 -13.74
C ALA A 114 12.58 19.48 -12.97
N LEU A 115 12.22 20.78 -12.99
CA LEU A 115 12.88 21.85 -12.22
C LEU A 115 12.26 22.04 -10.81
N GLY A 116 11.41 21.10 -10.34
CA GLY A 116 10.81 21.14 -9.01
C GLY A 116 9.56 22.04 -8.91
N GLY A 117 9.06 22.58 -10.03
CA GLY A 117 7.87 23.44 -10.05
C GLY A 117 6.59 22.63 -10.07
N LEU A 118 5.87 22.54 -8.93
CA LEU A 118 4.50 22.08 -8.89
C LEU A 118 3.52 23.25 -8.98
N PRO A 119 2.34 23.08 -9.60
CA PRO A 119 1.28 24.09 -9.57
C PRO A 119 0.88 24.45 -8.13
N ALA A 120 0.57 25.72 -7.89
CA ALA A 120 0.12 26.19 -6.56
C ALA A 120 -1.12 25.44 -6.07
N SER A 121 -1.97 24.96 -6.99
CA SER A 121 -3.13 24.12 -6.69
C SER A 121 -2.73 22.80 -6.01
N GLU A 122 -1.60 22.18 -6.40
CA GLU A 122 -1.13 20.94 -5.79
C GLU A 122 -0.54 21.18 -4.39
N LEU A 123 0.11 22.32 -4.17
CA LEU A 123 0.54 22.72 -2.81
C LEU A 123 -0.66 22.96 -1.89
N LYS A 124 -1.72 23.59 -2.42
CA LYS A 124 -2.98 23.75 -1.67
C LYS A 124 -3.63 22.40 -1.37
N ALA A 125 -3.68 21.49 -2.34
CA ALA A 125 -4.19 20.13 -2.14
C ALA A 125 -3.35 19.36 -1.12
N ALA A 126 -2.02 19.49 -1.17
CA ALA A 126 -1.12 18.86 -0.20
C ALA A 126 -1.39 19.30 1.24
N ARG A 127 -1.75 20.57 1.47
CA ARG A 127 -2.20 21.05 2.80
C ARG A 127 -3.50 20.35 3.23
N GLY A 128 -4.45 20.14 2.32
CA GLY A 128 -5.67 19.37 2.60
C GLY A 128 -5.34 17.94 3.05
N TYR A 129 -4.47 17.25 2.32
CA TYR A 129 -4.04 15.89 2.72
C TYR A 129 -3.31 15.86 4.07
N LEU A 130 -2.58 16.92 4.44
CA LEU A 130 -2.00 17.04 5.79
C LEU A 130 -3.07 17.20 6.85
N THR A 131 -4.17 17.88 6.54
CA THR A 131 -5.34 17.98 7.45
C THR A 131 -5.98 16.61 7.65
N ASP A 132 -6.15 15.83 6.56
CA ASP A 132 -6.76 14.49 6.61
C ASP A 132 -5.98 13.52 7.48
N VAL A 133 -4.64 13.70 7.58
CA VAL A 133 -3.77 12.88 8.43
C VAL A 133 -3.42 13.53 9.79
N GLY A 134 -4.02 14.69 10.12
CA GLY A 134 -3.83 15.37 11.40
C GLY A 134 -2.45 16.01 11.60
N LEU A 135 -1.81 16.51 10.51
CA LEU A 135 -0.46 17.09 10.53
C LEU A 135 -0.39 18.51 9.94
N THR A 136 -1.49 19.26 9.98
CA THR A 136 -1.56 20.61 9.37
C THR A 136 -0.48 21.54 9.93
N ASP A 137 -0.26 21.51 11.25
CA ASP A 137 0.67 22.41 11.96
C ASP A 137 2.14 22.09 11.67
N LEU A 138 2.42 20.90 11.15
CA LEU A 138 3.76 20.46 10.80
C LEU A 138 4.15 20.75 9.35
N ALA A 139 3.30 21.40 8.56
CA ALA A 139 3.48 21.58 7.11
C ALA A 139 4.84 22.17 6.73
N GLU A 140 5.32 23.18 7.48
CA GLU A 140 6.58 23.88 7.22
C GLU A 140 7.78 23.25 7.95
N GLN A 141 7.55 22.26 8.80
CA GLN A 141 8.61 21.58 9.52
C GLN A 141 9.42 20.68 8.56
N ARG A 142 10.72 20.50 8.84
CA ARG A 142 11.55 19.55 8.10
C ARG A 142 11.18 18.10 8.46
N ALA A 143 11.11 17.24 7.45
CA ALA A 143 10.77 15.83 7.66
C ALA A 143 11.79 15.06 8.53
N SER A 144 13.00 15.60 8.70
CA SER A 144 14.00 15.03 9.62
C SER A 144 13.65 15.13 11.10
N MET A 145 12.68 15.95 11.45
CA MET A 145 12.27 16.23 12.85
C MET A 145 11.03 15.42 13.26
N LEU A 146 10.46 14.65 12.35
CA LEU A 146 9.26 13.87 12.60
C LEU A 146 9.56 12.60 13.41
N SER A 147 8.63 12.25 14.29
CA SER A 147 8.54 10.91 14.87
C SER A 147 8.24 9.85 13.79
N GLY A 148 8.40 8.56 14.11
CA GLY A 148 8.10 7.47 13.18
C GLY A 148 6.64 7.47 12.72
N GLY A 149 5.70 7.68 13.65
CA GLY A 149 4.26 7.74 13.34
C GLY A 149 3.89 8.94 12.47
N GLU A 150 4.44 10.13 12.78
CA GLU A 150 4.25 11.32 11.94
C GLU A 150 4.82 11.14 10.54
N ALA A 151 6.04 10.59 10.42
CA ALA A 151 6.65 10.30 9.13
C ALA A 151 5.79 9.35 8.29
N GLN A 152 5.18 8.34 8.94
CA GLN A 152 4.29 7.41 8.26
C GLN A 152 2.99 8.08 7.82
N ARG A 153 2.40 8.96 8.64
CA ARG A 153 1.23 9.76 8.25
C ARG A 153 1.55 10.70 7.08
N VAL A 154 2.75 11.29 7.03
CA VAL A 154 3.20 12.09 5.87
C VAL A 154 3.34 11.21 4.62
N ALA A 155 3.83 9.97 4.74
CA ALA A 155 3.90 9.03 3.61
C ALA A 155 2.50 8.66 3.09
N ILE A 156 1.52 8.51 3.97
CA ILE A 156 0.10 8.31 3.60
C ILE A 156 -0.44 9.55 2.88
N ALA A 157 -0.25 10.75 3.42
CA ALA A 157 -0.68 12.00 2.78
C ALA A 157 -0.03 12.17 1.38
N ARG A 158 1.25 11.83 1.23
CA ARG A 158 1.93 11.80 -0.07
C ARG A 158 1.31 10.80 -1.04
N ALA A 159 0.91 9.62 -0.55
CA ALA A 159 0.21 8.63 -1.35
C ALA A 159 -1.16 9.15 -1.82
N LEU A 160 -1.92 9.81 -0.95
CA LEU A 160 -3.19 10.46 -1.30
C LEU A 160 -3.02 11.59 -2.34
N ALA A 161 -1.91 12.35 -2.28
CA ALA A 161 -1.61 13.40 -3.25
C ALA A 161 -1.44 12.85 -4.68
N GLN A 162 -1.20 11.56 -4.86
CA GLN A 162 -1.25 10.90 -6.16
C GLN A 162 -2.70 10.75 -6.68
N ARG A 163 -3.73 10.88 -5.83
CA ARG A 163 -5.16 10.62 -6.09
C ARG A 163 -5.40 9.19 -6.59
N PRO A 164 -4.95 8.19 -5.83
CA PRO A 164 -5.07 6.80 -6.25
C PRO A 164 -6.51 6.30 -6.14
N ARG A 165 -6.81 5.19 -6.81
CA ARG A 165 -7.99 4.36 -6.56
C ARG A 165 -7.68 3.18 -5.66
N VAL A 166 -6.42 2.72 -5.68
CA VAL A 166 -5.96 1.60 -4.86
C VAL A 166 -4.76 2.05 -4.04
N LEU A 167 -4.80 1.78 -2.75
CA LEU A 167 -3.73 2.03 -1.81
C LEU A 167 -3.15 0.69 -1.34
N LEU A 168 -1.88 0.47 -1.65
CA LEU A 168 -1.11 -0.69 -1.23
C LEU A 168 -0.24 -0.28 -0.05
N ALA A 169 -0.25 -1.03 1.04
CA ALA A 169 0.58 -0.75 2.20
C ALA A 169 1.39 -1.99 2.57
N ASP A 170 2.72 -1.89 2.49
CA ASP A 170 3.66 -2.95 2.82
C ASP A 170 4.20 -2.71 4.23
N GLU A 171 3.60 -3.37 5.22
CA GLU A 171 3.97 -3.30 6.64
C GLU A 171 4.03 -1.86 7.20
N PRO A 172 2.99 -1.04 7.02
CA PRO A 172 3.04 0.39 7.31
C PRO A 172 3.22 0.72 8.80
N VAL A 173 3.19 -0.28 9.68
CA VAL A 173 3.25 -0.13 11.15
C VAL A 173 4.42 -0.89 11.80
N ALA A 174 5.30 -1.54 11.04
CA ALA A 174 6.27 -2.51 11.55
C ALA A 174 7.31 -1.92 12.54
N SER A 175 7.57 -0.61 12.49
CA SER A 175 8.58 0.05 13.32
C SER A 175 8.01 1.11 14.24
N LEU A 176 6.71 1.04 14.52
CA LEU A 176 5.98 2.02 15.31
C LEU A 176 5.64 1.46 16.69
N ASP A 177 5.45 2.37 17.65
CA ASP A 177 4.88 2.02 18.95
C ASP A 177 3.40 1.58 18.82
N PRO A 178 2.83 0.91 19.82
CA PRO A 178 1.47 0.36 19.74
C PRO A 178 0.39 1.41 19.49
N GLU A 179 0.54 2.63 20.02
CA GLU A 179 -0.43 3.70 19.85
C GLU A 179 -0.41 4.23 18.42
N ALA A 180 0.78 4.53 17.88
CA ALA A 180 0.97 4.95 16.49
C ALA A 180 0.49 3.86 15.50
N CYS A 181 0.70 2.57 15.80
CA CYS A 181 0.16 1.46 15.00
C CYS A 181 -1.38 1.55 14.87
N GLN A 182 -2.07 1.75 15.99
CA GLN A 182 -3.52 1.88 16.00
C GLN A 182 -4.01 3.11 15.24
N GLU A 183 -3.32 4.26 15.40
CA GLU A 183 -3.63 5.49 14.68
C GLU A 183 -3.52 5.29 13.15
N ILE A 184 -2.44 4.68 12.68
CA ILE A 184 -2.25 4.39 11.26
C ILE A 184 -3.33 3.45 10.73
N MET A 185 -3.68 2.40 11.46
CA MET A 185 -4.72 1.47 11.03
C MET A 185 -6.11 2.11 11.01
N ARG A 186 -6.45 2.93 12.00
CA ARG A 186 -7.70 3.72 12.00
C ARG A 186 -7.73 4.69 10.81
N LEU A 187 -6.59 5.32 10.50
CA LEU A 187 -6.46 6.21 9.36
C LEU A 187 -6.71 5.47 8.04
N LEU A 188 -6.06 4.32 7.83
CA LEU A 188 -6.26 3.50 6.61
C LEU A 188 -7.71 3.03 6.46
N GLN A 189 -8.34 2.59 7.57
CA GLN A 189 -9.75 2.18 7.56
C GLN A 189 -10.68 3.35 7.24
N ARG A 190 -10.45 4.53 7.82
CA ARG A 190 -11.22 5.73 7.53
C ARG A 190 -11.07 6.13 6.06
N LEU A 191 -9.84 6.18 5.54
CA LEU A 191 -9.56 6.55 4.14
C LEU A 191 -10.19 5.56 3.16
N ALA A 192 -10.18 4.26 3.45
CA ALA A 192 -10.88 3.28 2.63
C ALA A 192 -12.33 3.70 2.45
N ARG A 193 -13.04 4.03 3.53
CA ARG A 193 -14.47 4.34 3.54
C ARG A 193 -14.79 5.73 3.00
N SER A 194 -14.08 6.78 3.49
CA SER A 194 -14.38 8.17 3.13
C SER A 194 -13.98 8.52 1.70
N GLU A 195 -12.86 7.99 1.23
CA GLU A 195 -12.33 8.25 -0.10
C GLU A 195 -12.68 7.15 -1.11
N HIS A 196 -13.47 6.14 -0.70
CA HIS A 196 -13.79 4.96 -1.51
C HIS A 196 -12.56 4.26 -2.11
N LEU A 197 -11.45 4.23 -1.36
CA LEU A 197 -10.23 3.56 -1.78
C LEU A 197 -10.34 2.04 -1.58
N ALA A 198 -9.82 1.27 -2.54
CA ALA A 198 -9.50 -0.13 -2.31
C ALA A 198 -8.15 -0.20 -1.58
N VAL A 199 -8.13 -0.65 -0.33
CA VAL A 199 -6.90 -0.70 0.48
C VAL A 199 -6.46 -2.15 0.68
N LEU A 200 -5.25 -2.48 0.24
CA LEU A 200 -4.60 -3.77 0.48
C LEU A 200 -3.39 -3.55 1.39
N CYS A 201 -3.46 -4.04 2.61
CA CYS A 201 -2.46 -3.82 3.65
C CYS A 201 -1.81 -5.15 4.05
N VAL A 202 -0.49 -5.24 3.93
CA VAL A 202 0.29 -6.36 4.44
C VAL A 202 0.65 -6.10 5.89
N LEU A 203 0.41 -7.06 6.77
CA LEU A 203 0.75 -6.98 8.20
C LEU A 203 1.41 -8.27 8.69
N HIS A 204 2.19 -8.13 9.76
CA HIS A 204 2.62 -9.24 10.62
C HIS A 204 1.79 -9.33 11.91
N GLN A 205 1.26 -8.21 12.38
CA GLN A 205 0.52 -8.09 13.63
C GLN A 205 -0.93 -8.55 13.43
N VAL A 206 -1.22 -9.76 13.86
CA VAL A 206 -2.53 -10.43 13.70
C VAL A 206 -3.66 -9.67 14.38
N GLU A 207 -3.39 -9.11 15.57
CA GLU A 207 -4.41 -8.39 16.35
C GLU A 207 -4.91 -7.12 15.63
N LEU A 208 -4.04 -6.46 14.87
CA LEU A 208 -4.46 -5.32 14.05
C LEU A 208 -5.37 -5.75 12.90
N ALA A 209 -5.11 -6.92 12.28
CA ALA A 209 -5.99 -7.47 11.26
C ALA A 209 -7.38 -7.78 11.84
N TYR A 210 -7.45 -8.40 13.02
CA TYR A 210 -8.71 -8.67 13.71
C TYR A 210 -9.49 -7.41 14.10
N THR A 211 -8.79 -6.31 14.37
CA THR A 211 -9.43 -5.07 14.82
C THR A 211 -9.92 -4.23 13.64
N TYR A 212 -9.13 -4.09 12.59
CA TYR A 212 -9.33 -3.05 11.58
C TYR A 212 -9.75 -3.56 10.20
N ALA A 213 -9.37 -4.79 9.81
CA ALA A 213 -9.68 -5.31 8.48
C ALA A 213 -11.20 -5.50 8.28
N ASP A 214 -11.67 -5.35 7.06
CA ASP A 214 -12.99 -5.84 6.65
C ASP A 214 -12.89 -7.31 6.27
N ARG A 215 -11.78 -7.71 5.62
CA ARG A 215 -11.47 -9.08 5.18
C ARG A 215 -9.99 -9.38 5.35
N VAL A 216 -9.67 -10.63 5.62
CA VAL A 216 -8.30 -11.10 5.87
C VAL A 216 -7.96 -12.23 4.91
N ILE A 217 -6.83 -12.09 4.23
CA ILE A 217 -6.25 -13.10 3.36
C ILE A 217 -5.01 -13.68 4.04
N GLY A 218 -5.00 -14.98 4.25
CA GLY A 218 -3.82 -15.71 4.72
C GLY A 218 -3.01 -16.24 3.55
N ILE A 219 -1.70 -15.93 3.50
CA ILE A 219 -0.78 -16.45 2.48
C ILE A 219 0.23 -17.39 3.12
N ARG A 220 0.39 -18.57 2.51
CA ARG A 220 1.42 -19.54 2.85
C ARG A 220 2.02 -20.13 1.56
N ASP A 221 3.34 -20.19 1.48
CA ASP A 221 4.08 -20.79 0.36
C ASP A 221 3.63 -20.25 -1.02
N GLY A 222 3.38 -18.95 -1.11
CA GLY A 222 2.93 -18.28 -2.33
C GLY A 222 1.48 -18.55 -2.75
N ARG A 223 0.69 -19.23 -1.91
CA ARG A 223 -0.71 -19.57 -2.17
C ARG A 223 -1.63 -18.95 -1.12
N ILE A 224 -2.90 -18.79 -1.47
CA ILE A 224 -3.94 -18.41 -0.50
C ILE A 224 -4.25 -19.64 0.37
N ALA A 225 -4.05 -19.49 1.67
CA ALA A 225 -4.46 -20.46 2.67
C ALA A 225 -5.92 -20.27 3.09
N PHE A 226 -6.35 -19.02 3.18
CA PHE A 226 -7.75 -18.63 3.39
C PHE A 226 -7.99 -17.19 2.90
N ASP A 227 -9.23 -16.87 2.58
CA ASP A 227 -9.73 -15.54 2.25
C ASP A 227 -11.12 -15.40 2.86
N LEU A 228 -11.22 -14.67 4.00
CA LEU A 228 -12.38 -14.69 4.87
C LEU A 228 -12.73 -13.27 5.38
N PRO A 229 -14.02 -12.94 5.53
CA PRO A 229 -14.44 -11.81 6.35
C PRO A 229 -13.79 -11.87 7.73
N ARG A 230 -13.39 -10.73 8.29
CA ARG A 230 -12.69 -10.64 9.58
C ARG A 230 -13.34 -11.50 10.69
N GLY A 231 -14.67 -11.42 10.82
CA GLY A 231 -15.40 -12.17 11.87
C GLY A 231 -15.40 -13.70 11.73
N GLN A 232 -14.95 -14.24 10.59
CA GLN A 232 -14.85 -15.67 10.32
C GLN A 232 -13.42 -16.22 10.45
N VAL A 233 -12.44 -15.36 10.69
CA VAL A 233 -11.03 -15.76 10.80
C VAL A 233 -10.77 -16.36 12.17
N SER A 234 -10.52 -17.67 12.22
CA SER A 234 -10.17 -18.34 13.47
C SER A 234 -8.69 -18.19 13.83
N ARG A 235 -8.38 -18.18 15.12
CA ARG A 235 -6.99 -18.18 15.60
C ARG A 235 -6.20 -19.38 15.09
N GLU A 236 -6.85 -20.52 14.93
CA GLU A 236 -6.26 -21.74 14.39
C GLU A 236 -5.85 -21.58 12.92
N ALA A 237 -6.72 -20.98 12.08
CA ALA A 237 -6.40 -20.70 10.68
C ALA A 237 -5.16 -19.78 10.56
N VAL A 238 -5.09 -18.75 11.39
CA VAL A 238 -3.93 -17.84 11.41
C VAL A 238 -2.68 -18.55 11.92
N ARG A 239 -2.77 -19.34 13.00
CA ARG A 239 -1.63 -20.10 13.54
C ARG A 239 -1.00 -21.00 12.48
N ARG A 240 -1.78 -21.61 11.62
CA ARG A 240 -1.30 -22.48 10.52
C ARG A 240 -0.44 -21.73 9.48
N LEU A 241 -0.57 -20.39 9.36
CA LEU A 241 0.28 -19.62 8.46
C LEU A 241 1.74 -19.58 8.91
N TYR A 242 1.97 -19.69 10.23
CA TYR A 242 3.28 -19.51 10.86
C TYR A 242 3.90 -20.84 11.35
N VAL A 243 3.21 -21.97 11.16
CA VAL A 243 3.77 -23.29 11.48
C VAL A 243 4.87 -23.64 10.47
N GLY A 244 6.10 -23.74 10.95
CA GLY A 244 7.31 -24.00 10.14
C GLY A 244 8.35 -22.89 10.21
N GLU A 245 8.07 -21.74 10.84
CA GLU A 245 9.04 -20.67 11.08
C GLU A 245 9.88 -20.83 12.35
N ALA A 246 9.61 -21.88 13.17
CA ALA A 246 10.37 -22.18 14.37
C ALA A 246 11.50 -23.17 14.04
N ALA A 247 12.62 -22.65 13.54
CA ALA A 247 13.94 -23.30 13.59
C ALA A 247 15.02 -22.21 13.53
#